data_f0056a594ae4c16f4c300fa6dcfb27dd
#
_entry.id   f0056a594ae4c16f4c300fa6dcfb27dd
#
_cell.length_a   1.000
_cell.length_b   1.000
_cell.length_c   1.000
_cell.angle_alpha   90.00
_cell.angle_beta   90.00
_cell.angle_gamma   90.00
#
_symmetry.space_group_name_H-M   'P 1'
#
loop_
_entity.id
_entity.type
_entity.pdbx_description
1 polymer ?
#
loop_
_entity_poly.entity_id
_entity_poly.type
_entity_poly.pdbx_seq_one_letter_code
_entity_poly.pdbx_strand_id
1 'polypeptide(L)'
;MGSYSGCPLYLFISFCKQNKKDAVPIRAKNRSPFLIFVVMELPKSLQAKLQQRQANNALRQLPKAKSLVDFASNDYIGFAHNENLFHQTHQYLLAHNIKTNGATGSRLISGNHNLYEVTENFIAQFHQAEAALIFNSGYDANVGFFSCVPQRNDIILYDELCHASIRDGIQMSHAKAYKFNHNDFENLAGLLKRCQTEPVEVYVVTESVFSMDGDSPNLEVLTQLAQKYKAYLVVDEAHALGVFGEQGEGLVQSSGLQDQVFARIMTFGKGLGGHGAAILGSAELKSYLVNFARSFIYTTGLSPHSVATILVAYQHLAKEKETLALLKNNIIFFNQEKLRLGLKPMFVYSKSAIQSAIIPGNDTVKNIATQLQQHGFDVKPILSPTVPEGQERLRFCLHSYNSEMEILNVLELLATFVF
;
A
#
# COMPACT_ATOMS: atom_id res chain seq x y z
N MET A 1 18.11 48.14 4.36
CA MET A 1 19.27 48.18 3.43
C MET A 1 20.33 47.23 3.98
N GLY A 2 20.61 46.16 3.30
CA GLY A 2 21.59 45.15 3.70
C GLY A 2 21.54 44.00 2.72
N SER A 3 22.35 44.10 1.69
CA SER A 3 22.50 43.13 0.59
C SER A 3 23.17 41.87 1.07
N TYR A 4 22.59 40.69 0.85
CA TYR A 4 23.28 39.41 0.97
C TYR A 4 23.88 39.02 -0.38
N SER A 5 25.22 39.02 -0.43
CA SER A 5 26.06 38.54 -1.50
C SER A 5 26.16 37.00 -1.47
N GLY A 6 26.16 36.41 -2.66
CA GLY A 6 26.06 34.99 -2.89
C GLY A 6 27.25 34.14 -2.42
N CYS A 7 26.94 32.90 -2.14
CA CYS A 7 27.90 31.84 -1.86
C CYS A 7 28.30 31.13 -3.18
N PRO A 8 29.59 30.93 -3.49
CA PRO A 8 29.99 30.23 -4.70
C PRO A 8 29.97 28.71 -4.49
N LEU A 9 29.27 28.02 -5.36
CA LEU A 9 29.34 26.55 -5.49
C LEU A 9 30.69 26.16 -6.11
N TYR A 10 31.49 25.39 -5.39
CA TYR A 10 32.67 24.75 -5.96
C TYR A 10 32.31 23.50 -6.74
N LEU A 11 32.61 23.51 -8.05
CA LEU A 11 32.47 22.34 -8.92
C LEU A 11 33.81 21.60 -8.99
N PHE A 12 33.83 20.32 -8.63
CA PHE A 12 34.95 19.43 -8.91
C PHE A 12 34.88 18.96 -10.36
N ILE A 13 35.89 19.35 -11.16
CA ILE A 13 36.07 18.87 -12.54
C ILE A 13 37.17 17.79 -12.50
N SER A 14 36.80 16.55 -12.78
CA SER A 14 37.75 15.46 -13.02
C SER A 14 38.15 15.46 -14.50
N PHE A 15 39.43 15.76 -14.79
CA PHE A 15 39.97 15.69 -16.15
C PHE A 15 40.35 14.26 -16.52
N CYS A 16 39.67 13.70 -17.50
CA CYS A 16 40.17 12.51 -18.19
C CYS A 16 41.05 12.95 -19.36
N LYS A 17 42.36 12.61 -19.33
CA LYS A 17 43.28 12.87 -20.43
C LYS A 17 42.97 11.95 -21.61
N GLN A 18 42.51 12.50 -22.72
CA GLN A 18 42.59 11.85 -24.01
C GLN A 18 43.29 12.74 -25.05
N ASN A 19 44.06 12.08 -25.89
CA ASN A 19 45.06 12.56 -26.81
C ASN A 19 44.68 13.79 -27.68
N LYS A 20 45.66 14.74 -27.73
CA LYS A 20 45.71 15.84 -28.69
C LYS A 20 45.94 15.31 -30.08
N LYS A 21 45.03 15.56 -31.02
CA LYS A 21 45.29 16.01 -32.42
C LYS A 21 43.99 16.54 -32.97
N ASP A 22 44.10 17.73 -33.62
CA ASP A 22 43.05 18.43 -34.38
C ASP A 22 42.09 19.32 -33.58
N ALA A 23 42.61 20.45 -33.11
CA ALA A 23 41.81 21.58 -32.63
C ALA A 23 41.82 22.70 -33.68
N VAL A 24 40.67 22.93 -34.31
CA VAL A 24 40.38 24.15 -35.09
C VAL A 24 39.93 25.24 -34.10
N PRO A 25 40.46 26.47 -34.12
CA PRO A 25 40.06 27.52 -33.20
C PRO A 25 38.69 28.11 -33.55
N ILE A 26 37.69 27.86 -32.72
CA ILE A 26 36.39 28.54 -32.83
C ILE A 26 36.47 29.84 -32.03
N ARG A 27 36.36 30.99 -32.71
CA ARG A 27 36.21 32.31 -32.10
C ARG A 27 34.94 32.37 -31.25
N ALA A 28 35.11 32.51 -29.92
CA ALA A 28 34.01 32.75 -29.00
C ALA A 28 33.38 34.13 -29.20
N LYS A 29 32.16 34.21 -29.69
CA LYS A 29 31.27 35.36 -29.52
C LYS A 29 30.46 35.15 -28.22
N ASN A 30 30.42 36.20 -27.40
CA ASN A 30 29.70 36.28 -26.13
C ASN A 30 28.35 35.52 -26.16
N ARG A 31 28.29 34.35 -25.53
CA ARG A 31 27.07 33.70 -25.12
C ARG A 31 27.26 33.27 -23.65
N SER A 32 26.26 33.53 -22.81
CA SER A 32 26.19 33.06 -21.44
C SER A 32 26.62 31.58 -21.35
N PRO A 33 27.28 31.15 -20.26
CA PRO A 33 27.72 29.77 -20.11
C PRO A 33 26.49 28.87 -20.01
N PHE A 34 26.05 28.30 -21.14
CA PHE A 34 25.14 27.16 -21.10
C PHE A 34 25.94 26.00 -20.48
N LEU A 35 25.52 25.55 -19.31
CA LEU A 35 25.97 24.28 -18.74
C LEU A 35 25.62 23.18 -19.77
N ILE A 36 26.60 22.66 -20.43
CA ILE A 36 26.44 21.46 -21.28
C ILE A 36 26.37 20.28 -20.29
N PHE A 37 25.15 19.85 -19.97
CA PHE A 37 24.97 18.57 -19.31
C PHE A 37 25.36 17.48 -20.31
N VAL A 38 26.44 16.77 -20.03
CA VAL A 38 26.73 15.51 -20.71
C VAL A 38 25.65 14.52 -20.22
N VAL A 39 24.59 14.35 -20.99
CA VAL A 39 23.55 13.36 -20.70
C VAL A 39 24.14 11.99 -21.02
N MET A 40 24.44 11.19 -19.99
CA MET A 40 24.81 9.79 -20.20
C MET A 40 23.63 9.05 -20.85
N GLU A 41 23.90 8.33 -21.94
CA GLU A 41 22.87 7.51 -22.58
C GLU A 41 22.43 6.38 -21.63
N LEU A 42 21.13 6.15 -21.59
CA LEU A 42 20.56 5.04 -20.81
C LEU A 42 21.02 3.69 -21.42
N PRO A 43 21.40 2.68 -20.62
CA PRO A 43 21.75 1.35 -21.12
C PRO A 43 20.67 0.78 -22.05
N LYS A 44 21.06 0.14 -23.15
CA LYS A 44 20.15 -0.35 -24.19
C LYS A 44 19.02 -1.25 -23.66
N SER A 45 19.33 -2.12 -22.67
CA SER A 45 18.34 -2.98 -22.03
C SER A 45 17.23 -2.19 -21.29
N LEU A 46 17.57 -1.05 -20.71
CA LEU A 46 16.60 -0.16 -20.04
C LEU A 46 15.78 0.63 -21.05
N GLN A 47 16.43 1.11 -22.15
CA GLN A 47 15.73 1.76 -23.26
C GLN A 47 14.68 0.83 -23.86
N ALA A 48 15.04 -0.44 -24.14
CA ALA A 48 14.12 -1.44 -24.69
C ALA A 48 12.90 -1.68 -23.80
N LYS A 49 13.09 -1.76 -22.46
CA LYS A 49 11.98 -1.90 -21.49
C LYS A 49 11.04 -0.69 -21.51
N LEU A 50 11.57 0.52 -21.59
CA LEU A 50 10.75 1.74 -21.69
C LEU A 50 9.98 1.80 -23.02
N GLN A 51 10.63 1.47 -24.14
CA GLN A 51 10.00 1.40 -25.46
C GLN A 51 8.87 0.37 -25.50
N GLN A 52 9.08 -0.81 -24.91
CA GLN A 52 8.04 -1.83 -24.79
C GLN A 52 6.83 -1.31 -23.99
N ARG A 53 7.07 -0.63 -22.85
CA ARG A 53 6.00 0.01 -22.07
C ARG A 53 5.25 1.06 -22.87
N GLN A 54 5.97 1.85 -23.67
CA GLN A 54 5.38 2.88 -24.51
C GLN A 54 4.56 2.26 -25.65
N ALA A 55 5.08 1.23 -26.33
CA ALA A 55 4.37 0.52 -27.39
C ALA A 55 3.06 -0.12 -26.91
N ASN A 56 3.04 -0.63 -25.66
CA ASN A 56 1.85 -1.23 -25.03
C ASN A 56 0.95 -0.20 -24.35
N ASN A 57 1.16 1.10 -24.59
CA ASN A 57 0.45 2.20 -23.90
C ASN A 57 0.40 2.02 -22.36
N ALA A 58 1.45 1.45 -21.75
CA ALA A 58 1.55 1.13 -20.33
C ALA A 58 2.67 1.90 -19.62
N LEU A 59 3.22 2.96 -20.24
CA LEU A 59 4.24 3.79 -19.61
C LEU A 59 3.64 4.55 -18.42
N ARG A 60 4.25 4.40 -17.25
CA ARG A 60 3.82 5.08 -16.02
C ARG A 60 4.41 6.48 -15.96
N GLN A 61 3.62 7.43 -15.50
CA GLN A 61 4.03 8.80 -15.24
C GLN A 61 3.52 9.24 -13.87
N LEU A 62 4.28 10.10 -13.19
CA LEU A 62 3.79 10.72 -11.96
C LEU A 62 2.65 11.68 -12.30
N PRO A 63 1.49 11.53 -11.66
CA PRO A 63 0.34 12.40 -11.95
C PRO A 63 0.62 13.82 -11.45
N LYS A 64 0.12 14.81 -12.16
CA LYS A 64 0.03 16.18 -11.65
C LYS A 64 -1.21 16.26 -10.75
N ALA A 65 -1.13 17.06 -9.68
CA ALA A 65 -2.27 17.33 -8.84
C ALA A 65 -3.41 17.96 -9.68
N LYS A 66 -4.62 17.45 -9.51
CA LYS A 66 -5.83 17.95 -10.16
C LYS A 66 -6.90 18.13 -9.08
N SER A 67 -7.71 19.18 -9.22
CA SER A 67 -8.89 19.37 -8.37
C SER A 67 -10.07 18.60 -8.99
N LEU A 68 -10.13 17.31 -8.75
CA LEU A 68 -11.19 16.41 -9.21
C LEU A 68 -11.84 15.74 -8.00
N VAL A 69 -13.08 15.29 -8.13
CA VAL A 69 -13.71 14.43 -7.12
C VAL A 69 -12.93 13.13 -7.02
N ASP A 70 -12.47 12.81 -5.83
CA ASP A 70 -11.58 11.67 -5.58
C ASP A 70 -12.36 10.35 -5.55
N PHE A 71 -12.01 9.45 -6.47
CA PHE A 71 -12.34 8.03 -6.48
C PHE A 71 -11.09 7.18 -6.69
N ALA A 72 -9.90 7.73 -6.41
CA ALA A 72 -8.61 7.12 -6.73
C ALA A 72 -7.74 6.84 -5.51
N SER A 73 -7.76 7.70 -4.49
CA SER A 73 -6.92 7.54 -3.30
C SER A 73 -7.42 6.38 -2.42
N ASN A 74 -6.59 5.98 -1.45
CA ASN A 74 -6.99 5.01 -0.44
C ASN A 74 -7.32 5.67 0.91
N ASP A 75 -7.57 6.97 0.92
CA ASP A 75 -7.93 7.75 2.13
C ASP A 75 -9.42 7.54 2.49
N TYR A 76 -9.81 6.29 2.73
CA TYR A 76 -11.19 5.84 2.83
C TYR A 76 -12.06 6.65 3.80
N ILE A 77 -11.48 7.13 4.90
CA ILE A 77 -12.19 7.90 5.93
C ILE A 77 -11.75 9.36 6.02
N GLY A 78 -10.94 9.85 5.06
CA GLY A 78 -10.55 11.26 4.94
C GLY A 78 -9.52 11.72 5.97
N PHE A 79 -8.81 10.83 6.64
CA PHE A 79 -7.87 11.19 7.69
C PHE A 79 -6.62 11.88 7.17
N ALA A 80 -6.21 11.63 5.92
CA ALA A 80 -5.03 12.27 5.33
C ALA A 80 -5.21 13.80 5.17
N HIS A 81 -6.45 14.27 5.05
CA HIS A 81 -6.80 15.68 4.90
C HIS A 81 -7.51 16.28 6.14
N ASN A 82 -7.54 15.55 7.28
CA ASN A 82 -8.20 15.99 8.49
C ASN A 82 -7.34 17.02 9.25
N GLU A 83 -7.72 18.31 9.18
CA GLU A 83 -7.01 19.41 9.84
C GLU A 83 -6.98 19.26 11.36
N ASN A 84 -8.04 18.73 11.98
CA ASN A 84 -8.08 18.51 13.42
C ASN A 84 -7.05 17.48 13.86
N LEU A 85 -6.94 16.37 13.13
CA LEU A 85 -5.90 15.35 13.36
C LEU A 85 -4.50 15.94 13.20
N PHE A 86 -4.28 16.76 12.18
CA PHE A 86 -3.02 17.47 11.97
C PHE A 86 -2.67 18.38 13.17
N HIS A 87 -3.61 19.21 13.63
CA HIS A 87 -3.39 20.08 14.79
C HIS A 87 -3.16 19.30 16.07
N GLN A 88 -3.93 18.25 16.34
CA GLN A 88 -3.75 17.42 17.53
C GLN A 88 -2.41 16.69 17.53
N THR A 89 -1.92 16.24 16.37
CA THR A 89 -0.58 15.67 16.24
C THR A 89 0.49 16.67 16.68
N HIS A 90 0.40 17.91 16.23
CA HIS A 90 1.34 18.97 16.65
C HIS A 90 1.22 19.30 18.14
N GLN A 91 0.00 19.42 18.64
CA GLN A 91 -0.24 19.67 20.07
C GLN A 91 0.33 18.54 20.93
N TYR A 92 0.16 17.28 20.52
CA TYR A 92 0.74 16.13 21.20
C TYR A 92 2.27 16.23 21.31
N LEU A 93 2.94 16.52 20.19
CA LEU A 93 4.40 16.67 20.17
C LEU A 93 4.88 17.82 21.09
N LEU A 94 4.21 18.95 21.07
CA LEU A 94 4.54 20.10 21.91
C LEU A 94 4.31 19.81 23.39
N ALA A 95 3.18 19.21 23.74
CA ALA A 95 2.82 18.86 25.12
C ALA A 95 3.80 17.86 25.75
N HIS A 96 4.35 16.96 24.95
CA HIS A 96 5.36 15.98 25.41
C HIS A 96 6.80 16.43 25.19
N ASN A 97 7.01 17.71 24.80
CA ASN A 97 8.34 18.30 24.53
C ASN A 97 9.15 17.50 23.47
N ILE A 98 8.48 16.90 22.50
CA ILE A 98 9.11 16.17 21.40
C ILE A 98 9.36 17.15 20.25
N LYS A 99 10.60 17.59 20.06
CA LYS A 99 10.99 18.64 19.09
C LYS A 99 12.04 18.14 18.08
N THR A 100 12.08 16.83 17.85
CA THR A 100 13.04 16.19 16.94
C THR A 100 12.40 15.97 15.57
N ASN A 101 13.06 16.40 14.49
CA ASN A 101 12.52 16.31 13.13
C ASN A 101 12.63 14.91 12.50
N GLY A 102 13.61 14.11 12.90
CA GLY A 102 13.91 12.82 12.29
C GLY A 102 14.52 11.82 13.26
N ALA A 103 14.61 10.57 12.84
CA ALA A 103 15.13 9.48 13.66
C ALA A 103 16.66 9.34 13.60
N THR A 104 17.33 9.83 12.56
CA THR A 104 18.80 9.84 12.34
C THR A 104 19.52 8.48 12.33
N GLY A 105 18.79 7.37 12.45
CA GLY A 105 19.32 6.01 12.42
C GLY A 105 18.22 4.94 12.51
N SER A 106 18.62 3.68 12.47
CA SER A 106 17.69 2.58 12.69
C SER A 106 17.23 2.54 14.15
N ARG A 107 16.08 1.90 14.40
CA ARG A 107 15.55 1.74 15.76
C ARG A 107 16.50 1.00 16.70
N LEU A 108 17.38 0.16 16.18
CA LEU A 108 18.36 -0.59 16.97
C LEU A 108 19.62 0.22 17.33
N ILE A 109 19.79 1.43 16.75
CA ILE A 109 20.97 2.29 17.02
C ILE A 109 20.52 3.58 17.72
N SER A 110 20.00 4.54 16.96
CA SER A 110 19.66 5.88 17.47
C SER A 110 18.23 6.32 17.14
N GLY A 111 17.53 5.56 16.32
CA GLY A 111 16.20 5.95 15.80
C GLY A 111 15.02 5.53 16.67
N ASN A 112 15.24 4.78 17.77
CA ASN A 112 14.15 4.42 18.67
C ASN A 112 13.92 5.56 19.70
N HIS A 113 12.66 5.81 20.02
CA HIS A 113 12.22 6.79 21.02
C HIS A 113 10.95 6.30 21.73
N ASN A 114 10.68 6.82 22.93
CA ASN A 114 9.59 6.35 23.80
C ASN A 114 8.20 6.37 23.13
N LEU A 115 7.99 7.26 22.17
CA LEU A 115 6.71 7.34 21.47
C LEU A 115 6.40 6.06 20.66
N TYR A 116 7.42 5.31 20.22
CA TYR A 116 7.20 3.99 19.59
C TYR A 116 6.52 3.03 20.56
N GLU A 117 7.03 2.92 21.79
CA GLU A 117 6.46 2.03 22.78
C GLU A 117 5.00 2.40 23.11
N VAL A 118 4.74 3.69 23.33
CA VAL A 118 3.38 4.19 23.59
C VAL A 118 2.44 3.85 22.43
N THR A 119 2.90 4.06 21.18
CA THR A 119 2.09 3.83 19.98
C THR A 119 1.89 2.33 19.73
N GLU A 120 2.93 1.52 19.84
CA GLU A 120 2.86 0.06 19.67
C GLU A 120 1.93 -0.60 20.70
N ASN A 121 1.98 -0.14 21.95
CA ASN A 121 1.08 -0.62 22.99
C ASN A 121 -0.38 -0.23 22.71
N PHE A 122 -0.61 1.00 22.24
CA PHE A 122 -1.96 1.44 21.84
C PHE A 122 -2.51 0.61 20.69
N ILE A 123 -1.68 0.39 19.64
CA ILE A 123 -2.06 -0.44 18.48
C ILE A 123 -2.37 -1.87 18.90
N ALA A 124 -1.52 -2.49 19.74
CA ALA A 124 -1.72 -3.84 20.24
C ALA A 124 -3.04 -3.94 21.00
N GLN A 125 -3.32 -3.01 21.91
CA GLN A 125 -4.57 -2.95 22.67
C GLN A 125 -5.80 -2.76 21.75
N PHE A 126 -5.74 -1.80 20.80
CA PHE A 126 -6.84 -1.53 19.87
C PHE A 126 -7.18 -2.77 19.02
N HIS A 127 -6.17 -3.49 18.60
CA HIS A 127 -6.32 -4.68 17.76
C HIS A 127 -6.40 -5.99 18.54
N GLN A 128 -6.50 -5.94 19.88
CA GLN A 128 -6.57 -7.14 20.73
C GLN A 128 -5.46 -8.14 20.39
N ALA A 129 -4.24 -7.63 20.18
CA ALA A 129 -3.05 -8.43 19.94
C ALA A 129 -2.11 -8.34 21.14
N GLU A 130 -1.30 -9.36 21.38
CA GLU A 130 -0.33 -9.36 22.48
C GLU A 130 0.77 -8.29 22.25
N ALA A 131 1.19 -8.12 20.98
CA ALA A 131 2.20 -7.16 20.62
C ALA A 131 1.99 -6.56 19.23
N ALA A 132 2.53 -5.36 19.02
CA ALA A 132 2.64 -4.70 17.72
C ALA A 132 4.08 -4.23 17.51
N LEU A 133 4.57 -4.29 16.26
CA LEU A 133 5.86 -3.75 15.85
C LEU A 133 5.69 -2.83 14.64
N ILE A 134 6.06 -1.56 14.78
CA ILE A 134 5.92 -0.55 13.72
C ILE A 134 7.08 -0.64 12.73
N PHE A 135 6.73 -0.66 11.45
CA PHE A 135 7.59 -0.60 10.26
C PHE A 135 7.37 0.70 9.49
N ASN A 136 8.32 1.07 8.61
CA ASN A 136 8.24 2.30 7.84
C ASN A 136 7.12 2.30 6.77
N SER A 137 6.72 1.14 6.28
CA SER A 137 5.63 0.99 5.31
C SER A 137 5.04 -0.43 5.33
N GLY A 138 3.87 -0.63 4.72
CA GLY A 138 3.32 -1.97 4.50
C GLY A 138 4.23 -2.83 3.63
N TYR A 139 4.94 -2.21 2.68
CA TYR A 139 5.95 -2.90 1.89
C TYR A 139 7.07 -3.45 2.75
N ASP A 140 7.65 -2.61 3.63
CA ASP A 140 8.73 -3.03 4.54
C ASP A 140 8.28 -4.08 5.55
N ALA A 141 7.04 -3.98 6.04
CA ALA A 141 6.45 -4.98 6.94
C ALA A 141 6.34 -6.35 6.25
N ASN A 142 5.75 -6.40 5.05
CA ASN A 142 5.62 -7.63 4.27
C ASN A 142 6.98 -8.23 3.91
N VAL A 143 7.89 -7.43 3.33
CA VAL A 143 9.25 -7.89 3.00
C VAL A 143 9.98 -8.36 4.25
N GLY A 144 9.88 -7.61 5.35
CA GLY A 144 10.50 -7.99 6.62
C GLY A 144 10.01 -9.32 7.15
N PHE A 145 8.69 -9.52 7.19
CA PHE A 145 8.07 -10.74 7.68
C PHE A 145 8.44 -11.96 6.82
N PHE A 146 8.10 -11.91 5.53
CA PHE A 146 8.21 -13.08 4.67
C PHE A 146 9.66 -13.46 4.34
N SER A 147 10.59 -12.52 4.39
CA SER A 147 12.02 -12.83 4.18
C SER A 147 12.71 -13.51 5.36
N CYS A 148 12.14 -13.45 6.59
CA CYS A 148 12.83 -13.97 7.76
C CYS A 148 12.03 -14.92 8.64
N VAL A 149 10.68 -14.88 8.63
CA VAL A 149 9.89 -15.74 9.51
C VAL A 149 9.82 -17.17 8.97
N PRO A 150 9.40 -17.43 7.70
CA PRO A 150 9.47 -18.78 7.16
C PRO A 150 10.92 -19.20 6.94
N GLN A 151 11.30 -20.39 7.45
CA GLN A 151 12.66 -20.91 7.38
C GLN A 151 12.86 -21.82 6.13
N ARG A 152 14.10 -22.22 5.86
CA ARG A 152 14.51 -23.00 4.65
C ARG A 152 13.67 -24.25 4.40
N ASN A 153 13.23 -24.94 5.44
CA ASN A 153 12.47 -26.18 5.31
C ASN A 153 10.95 -25.95 5.35
N ASP A 154 10.51 -24.76 5.65
CA ASP A 154 9.09 -24.42 5.75
C ASP A 154 8.46 -24.24 4.37
N ILE A 155 7.13 -24.21 4.36
CA ILE A 155 6.34 -24.04 3.14
C ILE A 155 5.45 -22.81 3.32
N ILE A 156 5.43 -21.97 2.28
CA ILE A 156 4.52 -20.82 2.17
C ILE A 156 3.47 -21.14 1.11
N LEU A 157 2.20 -21.19 1.51
CA LEU A 157 1.05 -21.25 0.61
C LEU A 157 0.41 -19.88 0.54
N TYR A 158 0.41 -19.21 -0.61
CA TYR A 158 -0.08 -17.85 -0.74
C TYR A 158 -1.10 -17.72 -1.86
N ASP A 159 -2.10 -16.86 -1.65
CA ASP A 159 -3.08 -16.53 -2.69
C ASP A 159 -2.38 -15.88 -3.90
N GLU A 160 -2.72 -16.31 -5.12
CA GLU A 160 -2.03 -15.85 -6.33
C GLU A 160 -2.18 -14.34 -6.59
N LEU A 161 -3.20 -13.69 -6.01
CA LEU A 161 -3.41 -12.25 -6.12
C LEU A 161 -2.83 -11.43 -4.98
N CYS A 162 -2.12 -12.05 -4.02
CA CYS A 162 -1.41 -11.33 -2.96
C CYS A 162 -0.53 -10.20 -3.49
N HIS A 163 -0.46 -9.11 -2.72
CA HIS A 163 0.27 -7.89 -3.06
C HIS A 163 1.73 -8.16 -3.42
N ALA A 164 2.29 -7.31 -4.28
CA ALA A 164 3.67 -7.43 -4.74
C ALA A 164 4.69 -7.51 -3.59
N SER A 165 4.50 -6.75 -2.50
CA SER A 165 5.39 -6.76 -1.34
C SER A 165 5.44 -8.12 -0.63
N ILE A 166 4.31 -8.85 -0.57
CA ILE A 166 4.25 -10.22 -0.04
C ILE A 166 5.08 -11.14 -0.93
N ARG A 167 4.86 -11.07 -2.25
CA ARG A 167 5.60 -11.88 -3.24
C ARG A 167 7.10 -11.56 -3.23
N ASP A 168 7.47 -10.30 -3.11
CA ASP A 168 8.89 -9.89 -3.02
C ASP A 168 9.53 -10.40 -1.74
N GLY A 169 8.84 -10.33 -0.60
CA GLY A 169 9.30 -10.93 0.66
C GLY A 169 9.45 -12.46 0.56
N ILE A 170 8.50 -13.14 -0.08
CA ILE A 170 8.55 -14.58 -0.36
C ILE A 170 9.76 -14.93 -1.25
N GLN A 171 10.04 -14.15 -2.29
CA GLN A 171 11.22 -14.34 -3.14
C GLN A 171 12.54 -14.18 -2.40
N MET A 172 12.57 -13.37 -1.36
CA MET A 172 13.74 -13.21 -0.49
C MET A 172 13.86 -14.30 0.58
N SER A 173 12.81 -15.09 0.80
CA SER A 173 12.81 -16.22 1.73
C SER A 173 13.61 -17.41 1.19
N HIS A 174 14.07 -18.26 2.11
CA HIS A 174 14.62 -19.57 1.77
C HIS A 174 13.58 -20.70 1.81
N ALA A 175 12.35 -20.42 2.24
CA ALA A 175 11.25 -21.38 2.29
C ALA A 175 10.77 -21.75 0.87
N LYS A 176 10.19 -22.92 0.73
CA LYS A 176 9.49 -23.30 -0.50
C LYS A 176 8.16 -22.58 -0.56
N ALA A 177 7.80 -22.00 -1.70
CA ALA A 177 6.55 -21.27 -1.83
C ALA A 177 5.70 -21.80 -3.00
N TYR A 178 4.41 -21.96 -2.75
CA TYR A 178 3.42 -22.37 -3.74
C TYR A 178 2.21 -21.45 -3.68
N LYS A 179 1.78 -20.99 -4.83
CA LYS A 179 0.54 -20.24 -4.95
C LYS A 179 -0.66 -21.17 -5.01
N PHE A 180 -1.76 -20.77 -4.41
CA PHE A 180 -3.06 -21.36 -4.64
C PHE A 180 -3.96 -20.38 -5.43
N ASN A 181 -4.95 -20.94 -6.12
CA ASN A 181 -5.88 -20.15 -6.92
C ASN A 181 -6.64 -19.19 -6.02
N HIS A 182 -6.92 -18.00 -6.54
CA HIS A 182 -7.55 -16.93 -5.78
C HIS A 182 -8.87 -17.35 -5.13
N ASN A 183 -8.93 -17.24 -3.79
CA ASN A 183 -10.09 -17.60 -2.97
C ASN A 183 -10.60 -19.04 -3.14
N ASP A 184 -9.76 -19.96 -3.66
CA ASP A 184 -10.08 -21.36 -3.88
C ASP A 184 -9.63 -22.23 -2.69
N PHE A 185 -10.55 -22.46 -1.76
CA PHE A 185 -10.28 -23.23 -0.54
C PHE A 185 -10.12 -24.75 -0.80
N GLU A 186 -10.69 -25.28 -1.89
CA GLU A 186 -10.48 -26.69 -2.27
C GLU A 186 -9.05 -26.89 -2.77
N ASN A 187 -8.56 -25.99 -3.61
CA ASN A 187 -7.18 -25.98 -4.06
C ASN A 187 -6.21 -25.82 -2.88
N LEU A 188 -6.47 -24.87 -1.96
CA LEU A 188 -5.68 -24.69 -0.74
C LEU A 188 -5.69 -25.95 0.14
N ALA A 189 -6.85 -26.56 0.38
CA ALA A 189 -6.96 -27.79 1.18
C ALA A 189 -6.17 -28.95 0.57
N GLY A 190 -6.18 -29.05 -0.78
CA GLY A 190 -5.37 -30.04 -1.53
C GLY A 190 -3.86 -29.83 -1.31
N LEU A 191 -3.39 -28.58 -1.32
CA LEU A 191 -1.99 -28.24 -1.05
C LEU A 191 -1.62 -28.53 0.41
N LEU A 192 -2.44 -28.12 1.37
CA LEU A 192 -2.24 -28.36 2.79
C LEU A 192 -2.14 -29.85 3.12
N LYS A 193 -3.01 -30.68 2.49
CA LYS A 193 -2.96 -32.13 2.66
C LYS A 193 -1.63 -32.72 2.18
N ARG A 194 -1.05 -32.21 1.10
CA ARG A 194 0.26 -32.66 0.60
C ARG A 194 1.39 -32.29 1.54
N CYS A 195 1.30 -31.13 2.22
CA CYS A 195 2.31 -30.70 3.19
C CYS A 195 2.35 -31.57 4.44
N GLN A 196 1.30 -32.31 4.77
CA GLN A 196 1.26 -33.19 5.97
C GLN A 196 2.16 -34.42 5.88
N THR A 197 2.77 -34.69 4.73
CA THR A 197 3.67 -35.84 4.54
C THR A 197 5.08 -35.62 5.10
N GLU A 198 5.42 -34.38 5.43
CA GLU A 198 6.74 -34.00 5.94
C GLU A 198 6.60 -33.20 7.25
N PRO A 199 7.56 -33.30 8.19
CA PRO A 199 7.55 -32.51 9.43
C PRO A 199 8.04 -31.07 9.12
N VAL A 200 7.19 -30.26 8.50
CA VAL A 200 7.49 -28.89 8.08
C VAL A 200 6.45 -27.93 8.65
N GLU A 201 6.87 -26.70 8.93
CA GLU A 201 5.93 -25.64 9.27
C GLU A 201 5.32 -25.07 7.97
N VAL A 202 4.01 -24.78 8.02
CA VAL A 202 3.27 -24.27 6.85
C VAL A 202 2.67 -22.92 7.17
N TYR A 203 2.94 -21.93 6.34
CA TYR A 203 2.35 -20.59 6.41
C TYR A 203 1.31 -20.45 5.31
N VAL A 204 0.08 -20.06 5.67
CA VAL A 204 -0.98 -19.70 4.72
C VAL A 204 -1.10 -18.19 4.70
N VAL A 205 -1.05 -17.59 3.52
CA VAL A 205 -0.97 -16.13 3.34
C VAL A 205 -2.09 -15.64 2.44
N THR A 206 -2.81 -14.63 2.91
CA THR A 206 -3.88 -13.95 2.16
C THR A 206 -3.95 -12.46 2.51
N GLU A 207 -4.76 -11.72 1.75
CA GLU A 207 -5.24 -10.40 2.15
C GLU A 207 -6.69 -10.50 2.63
N SER A 208 -7.10 -9.71 3.61
CA SER A 208 -8.51 -9.66 4.02
C SER A 208 -9.37 -8.90 3.02
N VAL A 209 -8.75 -7.96 2.28
CA VAL A 209 -9.35 -7.23 1.15
C VAL A 209 -8.29 -7.06 0.08
N PHE A 210 -8.53 -7.62 -1.10
CA PHE A 210 -7.57 -7.56 -2.21
C PHE A 210 -7.55 -6.20 -2.90
N SER A 211 -6.36 -5.67 -3.09
CA SER A 211 -6.13 -4.28 -3.50
C SER A 211 -6.68 -3.91 -4.88
N MET A 212 -6.74 -4.87 -5.82
CA MET A 212 -7.16 -4.62 -7.20
C MET A 212 -8.63 -4.92 -7.43
N ASP A 213 -9.24 -5.77 -6.64
CA ASP A 213 -10.60 -6.27 -6.82
C ASP A 213 -11.55 -5.79 -5.73
N GLY A 214 -11.04 -5.57 -4.52
CA GLY A 214 -11.83 -5.18 -3.36
C GLY A 214 -12.64 -6.33 -2.75
N ASP A 215 -12.47 -7.54 -3.28
CA ASP A 215 -13.07 -8.74 -2.74
C ASP A 215 -12.35 -9.26 -1.50
N SER A 216 -12.94 -10.24 -0.85
CA SER A 216 -12.44 -10.78 0.42
C SER A 216 -12.59 -12.30 0.43
N PRO A 217 -11.62 -13.03 1.01
CA PRO A 217 -11.78 -14.46 1.27
C PRO A 217 -12.83 -14.70 2.36
N ASN A 218 -13.36 -15.91 2.43
CA ASN A 218 -14.07 -16.36 3.61
C ASN A 218 -13.05 -16.69 4.73
N LEU A 219 -12.79 -15.71 5.61
CA LEU A 219 -11.79 -15.82 6.68
C LEU A 219 -12.11 -16.93 7.67
N GLU A 220 -13.39 -17.23 7.93
CA GLU A 220 -13.78 -18.33 8.83
C GLU A 220 -13.37 -19.69 8.26
N VAL A 221 -13.68 -19.94 6.99
CA VAL A 221 -13.27 -21.18 6.30
C VAL A 221 -11.75 -21.29 6.25
N LEU A 222 -11.08 -20.19 5.96
CA LEU A 222 -9.62 -20.15 5.88
C LEU A 222 -8.97 -20.46 7.22
N THR A 223 -9.48 -19.87 8.29
CA THR A 223 -9.02 -20.10 9.67
C THR A 223 -9.25 -21.56 10.10
N GLN A 224 -10.43 -22.12 9.79
CA GLN A 224 -10.72 -23.53 10.05
C GLN A 224 -9.76 -24.47 9.29
N LEU A 225 -9.44 -24.15 8.04
CA LEU A 225 -8.47 -24.92 7.27
C LEU A 225 -7.07 -24.82 7.89
N ALA A 226 -6.63 -23.63 8.24
CA ALA A 226 -5.33 -23.42 8.89
C ALA A 226 -5.22 -24.21 10.19
N GLN A 227 -6.24 -24.16 11.05
CA GLN A 227 -6.28 -24.93 12.29
C GLN A 227 -6.27 -26.45 12.05
N LYS A 228 -7.13 -26.93 11.14
CA LYS A 228 -7.22 -28.35 10.79
C LYS A 228 -5.88 -28.95 10.38
N TYR A 229 -5.10 -28.17 9.62
CA TYR A 229 -3.80 -28.60 9.10
C TYR A 229 -2.61 -28.06 9.91
N LYS A 230 -2.85 -27.43 11.05
CA LYS A 230 -1.84 -26.83 11.94
C LYS A 230 -0.92 -25.86 11.19
N ALA A 231 -1.48 -25.06 10.27
CA ALA A 231 -0.76 -24.05 9.51
C ALA A 231 -0.87 -22.68 10.19
N TYR A 232 0.14 -21.85 10.03
CA TYR A 232 0.18 -20.47 10.52
C TYR A 232 -0.50 -19.53 9.51
N LEU A 233 -1.66 -18.98 9.87
CA LEU A 233 -2.38 -18.04 9.02
C LEU A 233 -1.81 -16.64 9.19
N VAL A 234 -1.43 -16.01 8.08
CA VAL A 234 -0.96 -14.60 8.00
C VAL A 234 -1.90 -13.81 7.11
N VAL A 235 -2.43 -12.70 7.64
CA VAL A 235 -3.43 -11.88 6.93
C VAL A 235 -2.94 -10.44 6.80
N ASP A 236 -2.83 -9.93 5.56
CA ASP A 236 -2.63 -8.51 5.30
C ASP A 236 -3.99 -7.79 5.33
N GLU A 237 -4.15 -6.85 6.24
CA GLU A 237 -5.37 -6.06 6.45
C GLU A 237 -5.22 -4.61 5.95
N ALA A 238 -4.29 -4.35 5.06
CA ALA A 238 -3.98 -3.00 4.56
C ALA A 238 -5.19 -2.24 3.99
N HIS A 239 -6.17 -2.95 3.41
CA HIS A 239 -7.39 -2.37 2.85
C HIS A 239 -8.63 -2.57 3.74
N ALA A 240 -8.48 -3.17 4.90
CA ALA A 240 -9.58 -3.40 5.85
C ALA A 240 -9.56 -2.40 7.02
N LEU A 241 -8.39 -1.92 7.44
CA LEU A 241 -8.22 -0.91 8.48
C LEU A 241 -8.95 0.39 8.09
N GLY A 242 -9.82 0.90 8.96
CA GLY A 242 -10.65 2.08 8.71
C GLY A 242 -11.86 1.81 7.78
N VAL A 243 -12.11 0.54 7.40
CA VAL A 243 -13.23 0.17 6.50
C VAL A 243 -14.17 -0.83 7.16
N PHE A 244 -13.63 -1.84 7.86
CA PHE A 244 -14.40 -2.91 8.47
C PHE A 244 -14.29 -2.88 10.00
N GLY A 245 -15.38 -3.26 10.66
CA GLY A 245 -15.53 -3.28 12.10
C GLY A 245 -16.24 -2.05 12.65
N GLU A 246 -16.65 -2.11 13.91
CA GLU A 246 -17.38 -1.02 14.56
C GLU A 246 -16.48 0.19 14.88
N GLN A 247 -15.18 -0.07 15.04
CA GLN A 247 -14.15 0.94 15.27
C GLN A 247 -13.17 1.04 14.09
N GLY A 248 -13.47 0.40 12.96
CA GLY A 248 -12.57 0.34 11.82
C GLY A 248 -11.36 -0.58 12.04
N GLU A 249 -11.47 -1.54 12.93
CA GLU A 249 -10.40 -2.42 13.38
C GLU A 249 -9.92 -3.45 12.35
N GLY A 250 -10.61 -3.58 11.24
CA GLY A 250 -10.31 -4.55 10.19
C GLY A 250 -11.21 -5.78 10.20
N LEU A 251 -11.09 -6.60 9.15
CA LEU A 251 -12.03 -7.69 8.89
C LEU A 251 -11.79 -8.91 9.80
N VAL A 252 -10.53 -9.22 10.12
CA VAL A 252 -10.18 -10.35 11.00
C VAL A 252 -10.79 -10.15 12.39
N GLN A 253 -10.58 -8.98 13.00
CA GLN A 253 -11.08 -8.69 14.36
C GLN A 253 -12.60 -8.53 14.38
N SER A 254 -13.18 -7.87 13.38
CA SER A 254 -14.65 -7.74 13.29
C SER A 254 -15.36 -9.09 13.10
N SER A 255 -14.64 -10.11 12.65
CA SER A 255 -15.12 -11.50 12.57
C SER A 255 -14.81 -12.33 13.82
N GLY A 256 -14.17 -11.77 14.84
CA GLY A 256 -13.77 -12.47 16.07
C GLY A 256 -12.67 -13.53 15.87
N LEU A 257 -11.83 -13.35 14.86
CA LEU A 257 -10.81 -14.34 14.46
C LEU A 257 -9.38 -13.95 14.85
N GLN A 258 -9.18 -12.81 15.55
CA GLN A 258 -7.86 -12.27 15.87
C GLN A 258 -6.96 -13.22 16.66
N ASP A 259 -7.51 -14.04 17.54
CA ASP A 259 -6.78 -15.00 18.36
C ASP A 259 -6.42 -16.30 17.60
N GLN A 260 -6.89 -16.42 16.36
CA GLN A 260 -6.71 -17.61 15.52
C GLN A 260 -5.79 -17.35 14.33
N VAL A 261 -5.26 -16.14 14.22
CA VAL A 261 -4.35 -15.70 13.14
C VAL A 261 -2.95 -15.49 13.73
N PHE A 262 -1.94 -16.09 13.10
CA PHE A 262 -0.56 -16.03 13.57
C PHE A 262 0.02 -14.62 13.52
N ALA A 263 -0.25 -13.90 12.43
CA ALA A 263 0.16 -12.51 12.26
C ALA A 263 -0.83 -11.74 11.39
N ARG A 264 -1.04 -10.46 11.74
CA ARG A 264 -1.80 -9.49 10.92
C ARG A 264 -0.90 -8.33 10.53
N ILE A 265 -0.98 -7.88 9.29
CA ILE A 265 -0.24 -6.71 8.81
C ILE A 265 -1.20 -5.55 8.60
N MET A 266 -1.02 -4.46 9.36
CA MET A 266 -1.84 -3.26 9.29
C MET A 266 -1.05 -2.16 8.60
N THR A 267 -1.64 -1.48 7.61
CA THR A 267 -0.98 -0.39 6.86
C THR A 267 -1.65 0.96 7.15
N PHE A 268 -0.84 1.96 7.53
CA PHE A 268 -1.36 3.26 8.00
C PHE A 268 -1.50 4.31 6.89
N GLY A 269 -0.94 4.04 5.70
CA GLY A 269 -0.96 4.97 4.56
C GLY A 269 -2.25 4.94 3.74
N LYS A 270 -3.29 4.27 4.23
CA LYS A 270 -4.59 4.14 3.56
C LYS A 270 -5.70 4.68 4.46
N GLY A 271 -6.61 3.87 4.94
CA GLY A 271 -7.71 4.33 5.79
C GLY A 271 -7.30 5.17 6.99
N LEU A 272 -6.11 4.97 7.55
CA LEU A 272 -5.62 5.77 8.67
C LEU A 272 -5.00 7.12 8.25
N GLY A 273 -4.83 7.40 6.96
CA GLY A 273 -4.32 8.68 6.44
C GLY A 273 -2.89 9.07 6.86
N GLY A 274 -2.14 8.10 7.44
CA GLY A 274 -0.79 8.33 7.97
C GLY A 274 0.31 7.72 7.11
N HIS A 275 1.43 7.33 7.74
CA HIS A 275 2.53 6.65 7.07
C HIS A 275 3.12 5.57 7.99
N GLY A 276 3.45 4.42 7.43
CA GLY A 276 3.97 3.28 8.17
C GLY A 276 3.05 2.06 8.12
N ALA A 277 3.39 1.06 8.90
CA ALA A 277 2.62 -0.17 9.07
C ALA A 277 2.94 -0.79 10.43
N ALA A 278 2.15 -1.77 10.88
CA ALA A 278 2.51 -2.62 12.00
C ALA A 278 2.26 -4.09 11.68
N ILE A 279 3.10 -4.95 12.26
CA ILE A 279 2.85 -6.38 12.36
C ILE A 279 2.33 -6.65 13.77
N LEU A 280 1.17 -7.30 13.84
CA LEU A 280 0.50 -7.73 15.07
C LEU A 280 0.70 -9.22 15.25
N GLY A 281 0.95 -9.67 16.48
CA GLY A 281 1.12 -11.08 16.81
C GLY A 281 1.59 -11.24 18.25
N SER A 282 2.27 -12.36 18.56
CA SER A 282 2.79 -12.61 19.90
C SER A 282 4.01 -11.74 20.24
N ALA A 283 4.34 -11.64 21.51
CA ALA A 283 5.55 -10.94 21.99
C ALA A 283 6.82 -11.62 21.46
N GLU A 284 6.82 -12.95 21.35
CA GLU A 284 7.92 -13.71 20.76
C GLU A 284 8.11 -13.39 19.29
N LEU A 285 7.02 -13.28 18.51
CA LEU A 285 7.10 -12.87 17.10
C LEU A 285 7.67 -11.47 16.97
N LYS A 286 7.22 -10.51 17.80
CA LYS A 286 7.80 -9.16 17.86
C LYS A 286 9.29 -9.22 18.15
N SER A 287 9.71 -9.98 19.15
CA SER A 287 11.13 -10.15 19.51
C SER A 287 11.92 -10.76 18.35
N TYR A 288 11.36 -11.75 17.67
CA TYR A 288 11.99 -12.36 16.49
C TYR A 288 12.18 -11.34 15.36
N LEU A 289 11.14 -10.59 15.00
CA LEU A 289 11.21 -9.59 13.94
C LEU A 289 12.23 -8.48 14.22
N VAL A 290 12.33 -8.02 15.47
CA VAL A 290 13.34 -7.03 15.90
C VAL A 290 14.76 -7.53 15.63
N ASN A 291 15.02 -8.83 15.74
CA ASN A 291 16.34 -9.43 15.58
C ASN A 291 16.65 -9.89 14.15
N PHE A 292 15.63 -10.19 13.33
CA PHE A 292 15.84 -10.87 12.04
C PHE A 292 15.21 -10.17 10.83
N ALA A 293 14.24 -9.28 11.00
CA ALA A 293 13.61 -8.57 9.88
C ALA A 293 14.55 -7.50 9.30
N ARG A 294 15.16 -7.77 8.16
CA ARG A 294 16.16 -6.90 7.55
C ARG A 294 15.62 -5.51 7.20
N SER A 295 14.38 -5.41 6.73
CA SER A 295 13.73 -4.13 6.44
C SER A 295 13.44 -3.28 7.69
N PHE A 296 13.47 -3.88 8.88
CA PHE A 296 13.42 -3.21 10.16
C PHE A 296 14.81 -2.82 10.68
N ILE A 297 15.77 -3.75 10.59
CA ILE A 297 17.12 -3.60 11.18
C ILE A 297 17.92 -2.54 10.42
N TYR A 298 17.88 -2.56 9.08
CA TYR A 298 18.79 -1.78 8.21
C TYR A 298 18.13 -0.55 7.60
N THR A 299 17.04 -0.06 8.18
CA THR A 299 16.34 1.16 7.74
C THR A 299 16.38 2.23 8.84
N THR A 300 16.36 3.50 8.47
CA THR A 300 16.13 4.60 9.41
C THR A 300 14.69 4.52 9.93
N GLY A 301 14.48 4.69 11.23
CA GLY A 301 13.15 4.70 11.84
C GLY A 301 12.29 5.87 11.35
N LEU A 302 10.99 5.78 11.58
CA LEU A 302 10.05 6.90 11.35
C LEU A 302 10.40 8.09 12.23
N SER A 303 10.13 9.29 11.74
CA SER A 303 10.26 10.49 12.55
C SER A 303 9.27 10.48 13.72
N PRO A 304 9.56 11.15 14.85
CA PRO A 304 8.59 11.29 15.93
C PRO A 304 7.25 11.88 15.46
N HIS A 305 7.28 12.79 14.49
CA HIS A 305 6.06 13.35 13.89
C HIS A 305 5.20 12.26 13.22
N SER A 306 5.81 11.37 12.44
CA SER A 306 5.08 10.26 11.80
C SER A 306 4.47 9.30 12.83
N VAL A 307 5.23 8.97 13.90
CA VAL A 307 4.73 8.09 14.96
C VAL A 307 3.62 8.76 15.77
N ALA A 308 3.71 10.07 16.04
CA ALA A 308 2.64 10.83 16.69
C ALA A 308 1.37 10.87 15.83
N THR A 309 1.51 11.05 14.51
CA THR A 309 0.38 11.00 13.58
C THR A 309 -0.33 9.65 13.63
N ILE A 310 0.41 8.55 13.68
CA ILE A 310 -0.16 7.21 13.80
C ILE A 310 -0.96 7.09 15.11
N LEU A 311 -0.37 7.48 16.24
CA LEU A 311 -1.04 7.40 17.55
C LEU A 311 -2.33 8.21 17.58
N VAL A 312 -2.26 9.47 17.15
CA VAL A 312 -3.41 10.37 17.13
C VAL A 312 -4.49 9.88 16.17
N ALA A 313 -4.11 9.35 15.01
CA ALA A 313 -5.04 8.77 14.05
C ALA A 313 -5.78 7.55 14.63
N TYR A 314 -5.10 6.66 15.35
CA TYR A 314 -5.76 5.55 16.04
C TYR A 314 -6.68 6.01 17.17
N GLN A 315 -6.28 7.04 17.93
CA GLN A 315 -7.12 7.63 18.98
C GLN A 315 -8.40 8.28 18.40
N HIS A 316 -8.30 8.85 17.20
CA HIS A 316 -9.46 9.32 16.44
C HIS A 316 -10.31 8.17 15.95
N LEU A 317 -9.72 7.19 15.28
CA LEU A 317 -10.43 6.04 14.71
C LEU A 317 -11.30 5.34 15.77
N ALA A 318 -10.77 5.16 16.98
CA ALA A 318 -11.51 4.54 18.10
C ALA A 318 -12.81 5.29 18.48
N LYS A 319 -13.01 6.53 18.02
CA LYS A 319 -14.17 7.39 18.36
C LYS A 319 -15.02 7.76 17.15
N GLU A 320 -14.52 7.55 15.91
CA GLU A 320 -15.09 8.05 14.65
C GLU A 320 -16.20 7.13 14.08
N LYS A 321 -17.25 6.92 14.85
CA LYS A 321 -18.39 6.08 14.41
C LYS A 321 -19.14 6.67 13.23
N GLU A 322 -19.29 8.00 13.18
CA GLU A 322 -20.06 8.68 12.12
C GLU A 322 -19.36 8.55 10.77
N THR A 323 -18.05 8.81 10.73
CA THR A 323 -17.24 8.69 9.50
C THR A 323 -17.25 7.26 8.94
N LEU A 324 -17.13 6.27 9.82
CA LEU A 324 -17.22 4.85 9.44
C LEU A 324 -18.62 4.50 8.89
N ALA A 325 -19.68 5.01 9.51
CA ALA A 325 -21.05 4.82 9.05
C ALA A 325 -21.28 5.48 7.68
N LEU A 326 -20.75 6.69 7.44
CA LEU A 326 -20.82 7.36 6.13
C LEU A 326 -20.14 6.53 5.05
N LEU A 327 -18.91 6.03 5.29
CA LEU A 327 -18.24 5.15 4.33
C LEU A 327 -19.06 3.89 4.03
N LYS A 328 -19.59 3.24 5.07
CA LYS A 328 -20.45 2.05 4.90
C LYS A 328 -21.70 2.35 4.09
N ASN A 329 -22.35 3.47 4.34
CA ASN A 329 -23.53 3.90 3.57
C ASN A 329 -23.17 4.18 2.11
N ASN A 330 -22.04 4.83 1.84
CA ASN A 330 -21.56 5.10 0.49
C ASN A 330 -21.26 3.79 -0.27
N ILE A 331 -20.70 2.79 0.40
CA ILE A 331 -20.45 1.46 -0.20
C ILE A 331 -21.79 0.78 -0.55
N ILE A 332 -22.76 0.85 0.34
CA ILE A 332 -24.12 0.28 0.10
C ILE A 332 -24.78 1.02 -1.06
N PHE A 333 -24.77 2.34 -1.05
CA PHE A 333 -25.38 3.18 -2.08
C PHE A 333 -24.74 2.92 -3.46
N PHE A 334 -23.42 2.87 -3.55
CA PHE A 334 -22.72 2.53 -4.79
C PHE A 334 -23.16 1.16 -5.33
N ASN A 335 -23.27 0.15 -4.48
CA ASN A 335 -23.69 -1.18 -4.90
C ASN A 335 -25.17 -1.23 -5.36
N GLN A 336 -26.07 -0.43 -4.77
CA GLN A 336 -27.44 -0.28 -5.20
C GLN A 336 -27.56 0.42 -6.56
N GLU A 337 -26.87 1.53 -6.73
CA GLU A 337 -26.87 2.30 -7.98
C GLU A 337 -26.19 1.54 -9.15
N LYS A 338 -25.09 0.84 -8.87
CA LYS A 338 -24.45 -0.07 -9.82
C LYS A 338 -25.41 -1.16 -10.34
N LEU A 339 -26.26 -1.69 -9.45
CA LEU A 339 -27.31 -2.66 -9.84
C LEU A 339 -28.41 -1.98 -10.65
N ARG A 340 -28.92 -0.83 -10.20
CA ARG A 340 -29.99 -0.05 -10.87
C ARG A 340 -29.61 0.35 -12.29
N LEU A 341 -28.35 0.73 -12.51
CA LEU A 341 -27.83 1.16 -13.82
C LEU A 341 -27.41 -0.02 -14.73
N GLY A 342 -27.59 -1.27 -14.29
CA GLY A 342 -27.23 -2.45 -15.09
C GLY A 342 -25.73 -2.71 -15.19
N LEU A 343 -24.90 -2.01 -14.43
CA LEU A 343 -23.45 -2.12 -14.45
C LEU A 343 -22.89 -3.34 -13.68
N LYS A 344 -23.72 -3.98 -12.83
CA LYS A 344 -23.28 -5.08 -11.96
C LYS A 344 -22.47 -6.18 -12.66
N PRO A 345 -22.82 -6.64 -13.89
CA PRO A 345 -22.09 -7.74 -14.53
C PRO A 345 -20.61 -7.45 -14.83
N MET A 346 -20.24 -6.18 -14.97
CA MET A 346 -18.85 -5.80 -15.23
C MET A 346 -18.03 -5.59 -13.96
N PHE A 347 -18.64 -5.55 -12.78
CA PHE A 347 -17.94 -5.33 -11.52
C PHE A 347 -17.60 -6.65 -10.83
N VAL A 348 -16.37 -6.72 -10.28
CA VAL A 348 -16.03 -7.74 -9.30
C VAL A 348 -16.89 -7.56 -8.04
N TYR A 349 -17.33 -8.67 -7.44
CA TYR A 349 -18.12 -8.59 -6.23
C TYR A 349 -17.27 -8.08 -5.05
N SER A 350 -17.65 -6.96 -4.49
CA SER A 350 -16.96 -6.33 -3.36
C SER A 350 -17.95 -5.74 -2.37
N LYS A 351 -17.63 -5.93 -1.07
CA LYS A 351 -18.28 -5.24 0.06
C LYS A 351 -17.35 -4.18 0.67
N SER A 352 -16.19 -3.95 0.07
CA SER A 352 -15.20 -2.99 0.56
C SER A 352 -15.34 -1.62 -0.10
N ALA A 353 -14.52 -0.67 0.33
CA ALA A 353 -14.42 0.65 -0.30
C ALA A 353 -13.86 0.59 -1.73
N ILE A 354 -13.26 -0.53 -2.14
CA ILE A 354 -12.73 -0.73 -3.50
C ILE A 354 -13.78 -1.41 -4.35
N GLN A 355 -14.08 -0.82 -5.52
CA GLN A 355 -15.05 -1.33 -6.49
C GLN A 355 -14.39 -1.33 -7.86
N SER A 356 -14.23 -2.50 -8.48
CA SER A 356 -13.48 -2.65 -9.73
C SER A 356 -14.37 -3.10 -10.88
N ALA A 357 -14.44 -2.28 -11.95
CA ALA A 357 -15.15 -2.58 -13.19
C ALA A 357 -14.18 -3.12 -14.23
N ILE A 358 -14.34 -4.36 -14.65
CA ILE A 358 -13.51 -5.00 -15.69
C ILE A 358 -13.88 -4.39 -17.05
N ILE A 359 -12.86 -3.81 -17.70
CA ILE A 359 -12.96 -3.18 -19.02
C ILE A 359 -11.73 -3.60 -19.81
N PRO A 360 -11.81 -4.66 -20.64
CA PRO A 360 -10.67 -5.21 -21.36
C PRO A 360 -10.01 -4.19 -22.30
N GLY A 361 -8.67 -4.23 -22.33
CA GLY A 361 -7.84 -3.44 -23.22
C GLY A 361 -7.33 -2.15 -22.61
N ASN A 362 -5.99 -1.98 -22.59
CA ASN A 362 -5.32 -0.80 -22.05
C ASN A 362 -5.84 0.51 -22.63
N ASP A 363 -6.11 0.55 -23.94
CA ASP A 363 -6.56 1.76 -24.63
C ASP A 363 -8.01 2.10 -24.25
N THR A 364 -8.89 1.11 -24.20
CA THR A 364 -10.30 1.27 -23.84
C THR A 364 -10.44 1.80 -22.41
N VAL A 365 -9.80 1.13 -21.45
CA VAL A 365 -9.92 1.53 -20.03
C VAL A 365 -9.29 2.91 -19.78
N LYS A 366 -8.19 3.26 -20.46
CA LYS A 366 -7.60 4.60 -20.38
C LYS A 366 -8.50 5.67 -20.98
N ASN A 367 -9.12 5.39 -22.11
CA ASN A 367 -10.05 6.32 -22.74
C ASN A 367 -11.22 6.65 -21.82
N ILE A 368 -11.87 5.65 -21.24
CA ILE A 368 -12.97 5.85 -20.30
C ILE A 368 -12.50 6.60 -19.05
N ALA A 369 -11.35 6.23 -18.46
CA ALA A 369 -10.77 6.97 -17.34
C ALA A 369 -10.52 8.46 -17.68
N THR A 370 -10.04 8.73 -18.90
CA THR A 370 -9.81 10.11 -19.36
C THR A 370 -11.12 10.88 -19.50
N GLN A 371 -12.16 10.26 -20.04
CA GLN A 371 -13.48 10.87 -20.14
C GLN A 371 -14.06 11.18 -18.75
N LEU A 372 -14.00 10.24 -17.80
CA LEU A 372 -14.41 10.48 -16.41
C LEU A 372 -13.64 11.66 -15.79
N GLN A 373 -12.32 11.74 -16.01
CA GLN A 373 -11.51 12.87 -15.53
C GLN A 373 -11.87 14.21 -16.18
N GLN A 374 -12.26 14.22 -17.46
CA GLN A 374 -12.75 15.42 -18.14
C GLN A 374 -14.08 15.91 -17.57
N HIS A 375 -14.89 15.00 -17.01
CA HIS A 375 -16.13 15.32 -16.31
C HIS A 375 -15.96 15.56 -14.80
N GLY A 376 -14.74 15.67 -14.33
CA GLY A 376 -14.46 16.07 -12.95
C GLY A 376 -14.22 14.94 -11.95
N PHE A 377 -14.12 13.66 -12.38
CA PHE A 377 -13.95 12.50 -11.50
C PHE A 377 -12.59 11.85 -11.66
N ASP A 378 -11.82 11.73 -10.58
CA ASP A 378 -10.52 11.04 -10.60
C ASP A 378 -10.67 9.54 -10.37
N VAL A 379 -10.86 8.78 -11.45
CA VAL A 379 -10.88 7.31 -11.45
C VAL A 379 -9.63 6.79 -12.13
N LYS A 380 -9.00 5.75 -11.57
CA LYS A 380 -7.74 5.21 -12.09
C LYS A 380 -7.94 3.96 -12.94
N PRO A 381 -7.37 3.93 -14.16
CA PRO A 381 -7.27 2.71 -14.93
C PRO A 381 -6.15 1.82 -14.36
N ILE A 382 -6.44 0.55 -14.19
CA ILE A 382 -5.45 -0.49 -13.88
C ILE A 382 -5.19 -1.28 -15.15
N LEU A 383 -3.93 -1.30 -15.56
CA LEU A 383 -3.50 -1.76 -16.87
C LEU A 383 -2.79 -3.10 -16.79
N SER A 384 -2.77 -3.85 -17.89
CA SER A 384 -1.80 -4.91 -18.10
C SER A 384 -0.38 -4.30 -18.17
N PRO A 385 0.63 -4.94 -17.58
CA PRO A 385 0.67 -6.23 -16.89
C PRO A 385 0.49 -6.14 -15.36
N THR A 386 -0.06 -5.05 -14.82
CA THR A 386 -0.39 -5.00 -13.37
C THR A 386 -1.49 -6.02 -13.06
N VAL A 387 -2.45 -6.16 -13.97
CA VAL A 387 -3.45 -7.22 -14.03
C VAL A 387 -3.24 -8.02 -15.31
N PRO A 388 -3.74 -9.26 -15.44
CA PRO A 388 -3.67 -10.03 -16.67
C PRO A 388 -4.31 -9.29 -17.86
N GLU A 389 -3.84 -9.56 -19.07
CA GLU A 389 -4.45 -9.06 -20.30
C GLU A 389 -5.90 -9.54 -20.42
N GLY A 390 -6.80 -8.63 -20.80
CA GLY A 390 -8.23 -8.86 -20.81
C GLY A 390 -8.91 -8.67 -19.45
N GLN A 391 -8.16 -8.37 -18.40
CA GLN A 391 -8.63 -8.11 -17.05
C GLN A 391 -8.32 -6.67 -16.60
N GLU A 392 -8.04 -5.78 -17.54
CA GLU A 392 -7.88 -4.37 -17.27
C GLU A 392 -9.18 -3.81 -16.67
N ARG A 393 -9.07 -2.81 -15.81
CA ARG A 393 -10.22 -2.34 -15.03
C ARG A 393 -10.14 -0.87 -14.66
N LEU A 394 -11.29 -0.28 -14.42
CA LEU A 394 -11.39 0.95 -13.63
C LEU A 394 -11.54 0.59 -12.17
N ARG A 395 -10.67 1.13 -11.34
CA ARG A 395 -10.72 0.95 -9.89
C ARG A 395 -11.27 2.22 -9.24
N PHE A 396 -12.42 2.09 -8.62
CA PHE A 396 -13.05 3.13 -7.81
C PHE A 396 -12.72 2.87 -6.34
N CYS A 397 -12.28 3.91 -5.65
CA CYS A 397 -12.17 3.93 -4.20
C CYS A 397 -13.27 4.83 -3.65
N LEU A 398 -14.05 4.31 -2.74
CA LEU A 398 -15.10 5.07 -2.06
C LEU A 398 -14.55 5.64 -0.75
N HIS A 399 -15.02 6.82 -0.43
CA HIS A 399 -14.59 7.56 0.75
C HIS A 399 -15.81 7.99 1.57
N SER A 400 -15.61 8.23 2.86
CA SER A 400 -16.65 8.77 3.74
C SER A 400 -17.13 10.15 3.30
N TYR A 401 -16.27 10.91 2.60
CA TYR A 401 -16.54 12.27 2.13
C TYR A 401 -17.13 12.35 0.71
N ASN A 402 -17.29 11.23 0.00
CA ASN A 402 -18.04 11.25 -1.25
C ASN A 402 -19.54 11.44 -0.96
N SER A 403 -20.17 12.35 -1.69
CA SER A 403 -21.62 12.52 -1.63
C SER A 403 -22.34 11.47 -2.50
N GLU A 404 -23.59 11.15 -2.16
CA GLU A 404 -24.43 10.27 -2.99
C GLU A 404 -24.58 10.80 -4.43
N MET A 405 -24.64 12.11 -4.61
CA MET A 405 -24.73 12.74 -5.94
C MET A 405 -23.44 12.50 -6.76
N GLU A 406 -22.26 12.58 -6.16
CA GLU A 406 -20.99 12.28 -6.83
C GLU A 406 -20.90 10.81 -7.22
N ILE A 407 -21.34 9.90 -6.34
CA ILE A 407 -21.41 8.46 -6.61
C ILE A 407 -22.37 8.18 -7.76
N LEU A 408 -23.56 8.77 -7.74
CA LEU A 408 -24.56 8.62 -8.81
C LEU A 408 -24.01 9.11 -10.15
N ASN A 409 -23.49 10.34 -10.17
CA ASN A 409 -22.99 10.98 -11.40
C ASN A 409 -21.83 10.18 -12.03
N VAL A 410 -20.87 9.70 -11.24
CA VAL A 410 -19.75 8.91 -11.78
C VAL A 410 -20.22 7.58 -12.36
N LEU A 411 -21.25 6.94 -11.78
CA LEU A 411 -21.81 5.69 -12.29
C LEU A 411 -22.67 5.91 -13.56
N GLU A 412 -23.45 6.99 -13.63
CA GLU A 412 -24.23 7.35 -14.83
C GLU A 412 -23.30 7.68 -16.02
N LEU A 413 -22.23 8.42 -15.77
CA LEU A 413 -21.20 8.67 -16.79
C LEU A 413 -20.53 7.35 -17.22
N LEU A 414 -20.18 6.49 -16.28
CA LEU A 414 -19.63 5.17 -16.64
C LEU A 414 -20.60 4.39 -17.52
N ALA A 415 -21.88 4.32 -17.16
CA ALA A 415 -22.91 3.65 -17.97
C ALA A 415 -22.97 4.24 -19.39
N THR A 416 -22.94 5.57 -19.53
CA THR A 416 -22.94 6.25 -20.83
C THR A 416 -21.70 5.91 -21.69
N PHE A 417 -20.55 5.63 -21.06
CA PHE A 417 -19.30 5.35 -21.82
C PHE A 417 -19.11 3.87 -22.15
N VAL A 418 -19.87 2.96 -21.51
CA VAL A 418 -19.73 1.51 -21.71
C VAL A 418 -20.91 0.88 -22.47
N PHE A 419 -22.05 1.55 -22.53
CA PHE A 419 -23.25 1.14 -23.28
C PHE A 419 -23.52 2.09 -24.45
#